data_e8069b811d1e518a9122d3ce66ffd4f8
#
_entry.id   e8069b811d1e518a9122d3ce66ffd4f8
#
_cell.length_a   1.000
_cell.length_b   1.000
_cell.length_c   1.000
_cell.angle_alpha   90.00
_cell.angle_beta   90.00
_cell.angle_gamma   90.00
#
_symmetry.space_group_name_H-M   'P 1'
#
loop_
_entity.id
_entity.type
_entity.pdbx_description
1 polymer ?
#
loop_
_entity_poly.entity_id
_entity_poly.type
_entity_poly.pdbx_seq_one_letter_code
_entity_poly.pdbx_strand_id
1 'polypeptide(L)'
;MVLVDIHCHILPGVDDGAKDWQTSIKLAREAVADGVTHAVCTPHMLNGKYINHKKDVIRLTENFQDMLDDAKIQLTVFPGQEVRISGDLPRALDDDDILFLDEDGQYMLLEFPSDDVPAYTRDMVFDLMQRGITPIVVHPERNKKILEEPTILQGLIEQGCLVQITASSYMGTFGKKIEEMSRKFIEAGQCACFASDAHDLPKRQYQYSEALKKLSKEFGSELAQQYQDNARAFVNGDNVQLDWQPLGKKKKFWLF
;
A
#
# COMPACT_ATOMS: atom_id res chain seq x y z
N MET A 1 -14.89 -10.58 10.63
CA MET A 1 -13.40 -10.43 10.61
C MET A 1 -13.12 -9.05 10.06
N VAL A 2 -12.24 -8.26 10.66
CA VAL A 2 -11.91 -6.92 10.16
C VAL A 2 -10.80 -7.08 9.10
N LEU A 3 -11.09 -6.71 7.85
CA LEU A 3 -10.13 -6.69 6.75
C LEU A 3 -9.89 -5.23 6.36
N VAL A 4 -8.63 -4.80 6.46
CA VAL A 4 -8.21 -3.42 6.20
C VAL A 4 -7.43 -3.35 4.90
N ASP A 5 -7.86 -2.49 3.99
CA ASP A 5 -7.13 -2.15 2.77
C ASP A 5 -6.45 -0.79 2.96
N ILE A 6 -5.14 -0.78 2.99
CA ILE A 6 -4.35 0.43 3.29
C ILE A 6 -4.01 1.26 2.04
N HIS A 7 -4.44 0.83 0.84
CA HIS A 7 -4.06 1.48 -0.40
C HIS A 7 -5.12 1.25 -1.50
N CYS A 8 -5.94 2.27 -1.78
CA CYS A 8 -6.91 2.24 -2.87
C CYS A 8 -7.21 3.64 -3.42
N HIS A 9 -7.57 3.72 -4.71
CA HIS A 9 -7.88 4.95 -5.45
C HIS A 9 -9.38 5.09 -5.68
N ILE A 10 -10.12 5.19 -4.57
CA ILE A 10 -11.57 5.14 -4.55
C ILE A 10 -12.23 6.53 -4.53
N LEU A 11 -11.48 7.60 -4.22
CA LEU A 11 -12.01 8.96 -4.19
C LEU A 11 -12.28 9.50 -5.61
N PRO A 12 -13.38 10.27 -5.81
CA PRO A 12 -13.85 10.63 -7.14
C PRO A 12 -13.04 11.78 -7.77
N GLY A 13 -12.54 11.58 -8.99
CA GLY A 13 -12.04 12.66 -9.86
C GLY A 13 -10.74 13.33 -9.42
N VAL A 14 -9.98 12.72 -8.50
CA VAL A 14 -8.76 13.29 -7.93
C VAL A 14 -7.48 12.71 -8.53
N ASP A 15 -7.55 11.52 -9.11
CA ASP A 15 -6.43 10.85 -9.76
C ASP A 15 -6.89 9.92 -10.90
N ASP A 16 -6.18 8.84 -11.20
CA ASP A 16 -6.54 7.85 -12.22
C ASP A 16 -7.38 6.68 -11.67
N GLY A 17 -7.88 6.80 -10.44
CA GLY A 17 -8.81 5.85 -9.82
C GLY A 17 -10.26 6.08 -10.24
N ALA A 18 -11.14 6.34 -9.28
CA ALA A 18 -12.54 6.60 -9.54
C ALA A 18 -12.75 7.96 -10.22
N LYS A 19 -13.40 7.98 -11.39
CA LYS A 19 -13.63 9.23 -12.16
C LYS A 19 -14.74 10.11 -11.59
N ASP A 20 -15.68 9.53 -10.87
CA ASP A 20 -16.89 10.19 -10.33
C ASP A 20 -17.45 9.41 -9.13
N TRP A 21 -18.41 10.01 -8.42
CA TRP A 21 -19.08 9.41 -7.27
C TRP A 21 -19.75 8.07 -7.57
N GLN A 22 -20.31 7.89 -8.76
CA GLN A 22 -20.93 6.63 -9.14
C GLN A 22 -19.89 5.50 -9.20
N THR A 23 -18.72 5.82 -9.73
CA THR A 23 -17.57 4.91 -9.80
C THR A 23 -17.01 4.60 -8.41
N SER A 24 -16.91 5.60 -7.52
CA SER A 24 -16.51 5.41 -6.13
C SER A 24 -17.45 4.46 -5.38
N ILE A 25 -18.76 4.64 -5.51
CA ILE A 25 -19.75 3.74 -4.90
C ILE A 25 -19.68 2.32 -5.48
N LYS A 26 -19.43 2.19 -6.79
CA LYS A 26 -19.20 0.88 -7.43
C LYS A 26 -17.99 0.18 -6.81
N LEU A 27 -16.83 0.86 -6.70
CA LEU A 27 -15.60 0.34 -6.10
C LEU A 27 -15.83 -0.02 -4.62
N ALA A 28 -16.55 0.79 -3.86
CA ALA A 28 -16.88 0.47 -2.47
C ALA A 28 -17.70 -0.83 -2.34
N ARG A 29 -18.65 -1.06 -3.26
CA ARG A 29 -19.40 -2.32 -3.28
C ARG A 29 -18.52 -3.52 -3.65
N GLU A 30 -17.56 -3.33 -4.56
CA GLU A 30 -16.57 -4.35 -4.92
C GLU A 30 -15.66 -4.66 -3.72
N ALA A 31 -15.19 -3.64 -2.99
CA ALA A 31 -14.40 -3.79 -1.77
C ALA A 31 -15.14 -4.63 -0.71
N VAL A 32 -16.39 -4.26 -0.42
CA VAL A 32 -17.22 -5.01 0.55
C VAL A 32 -17.51 -6.43 0.07
N ALA A 33 -17.75 -6.64 -1.23
CA ALA A 33 -17.96 -7.98 -1.80
C ALA A 33 -16.70 -8.86 -1.70
N ASP A 34 -15.51 -8.26 -1.76
CA ASP A 34 -14.23 -8.94 -1.52
C ASP A 34 -13.91 -9.13 -0.02
N GLY A 35 -14.74 -8.58 0.88
CA GLY A 35 -14.61 -8.74 2.34
C GLY A 35 -13.88 -7.60 3.04
N VAL A 36 -13.49 -6.54 2.33
CA VAL A 36 -12.89 -5.34 2.94
C VAL A 36 -13.94 -4.62 3.78
N THR A 37 -13.57 -4.27 5.00
CA THR A 37 -14.43 -3.57 5.97
C THR A 37 -13.97 -2.15 6.25
N HIS A 38 -12.67 -1.89 6.07
CA HIS A 38 -12.02 -0.61 6.29
C HIS A 38 -11.06 -0.33 5.14
N ALA A 39 -11.03 0.88 4.63
CA ALA A 39 -10.14 1.27 3.54
C ALA A 39 -9.52 2.64 3.79
N VAL A 40 -8.23 2.77 3.55
CA VAL A 40 -7.56 4.07 3.50
C VAL A 40 -7.62 4.57 2.05
N CYS A 41 -8.27 5.70 1.84
CA CYS A 41 -8.35 6.37 0.54
C CYS A 41 -7.02 7.07 0.27
N THR A 42 -6.25 6.60 -0.69
CA THR A 42 -4.88 7.05 -0.92
C THR A 42 -4.65 7.64 -2.30
N PRO A 43 -5.28 8.78 -2.64
CA PRO A 43 -5.04 9.40 -3.93
C PRO A 43 -3.57 9.80 -4.08
N HIS A 44 -3.10 9.80 -5.32
CA HIS A 44 -1.73 10.19 -5.63
C HIS A 44 -1.39 11.60 -5.14
N MET A 45 -0.20 11.75 -4.53
CA MET A 45 0.39 13.02 -4.12
C MET A 45 1.80 13.16 -4.69
N LEU A 46 2.15 14.33 -5.23
CA LEU A 46 3.47 14.69 -5.77
C LEU A 46 3.96 13.82 -6.96
N ASN A 47 3.07 13.15 -7.69
CA ASN A 47 3.50 12.24 -8.76
C ASN A 47 3.77 12.92 -10.12
N GLY A 48 3.83 14.25 -10.15
CA GLY A 48 4.08 15.06 -11.34
C GLY A 48 2.82 15.35 -12.17
N LYS A 49 1.73 14.63 -11.93
CA LYS A 49 0.42 14.83 -12.58
C LYS A 49 -0.66 15.22 -11.58
N TYR A 50 -0.63 14.63 -10.40
CA TYR A 50 -1.62 14.81 -9.36
C TYR A 50 -0.99 15.40 -8.10
N ILE A 51 -1.68 16.38 -7.53
CA ILE A 51 -1.40 16.99 -6.23
C ILE A 51 -2.73 17.02 -5.49
N ASN A 52 -2.88 16.18 -4.50
CA ASN A 52 -4.08 16.06 -3.68
C ASN A 52 -3.76 16.54 -2.26
N HIS A 53 -4.04 17.82 -1.98
CA HIS A 53 -3.72 18.44 -0.70
C HIS A 53 -4.45 17.79 0.47
N LYS A 54 -3.77 17.64 1.60
CA LYS A 54 -4.27 16.99 2.83
C LYS A 54 -5.69 17.40 3.19
N LYS A 55 -5.98 18.72 3.24
CA LYS A 55 -7.30 19.24 3.62
C LYS A 55 -8.42 18.84 2.66
N ASP A 56 -8.11 18.75 1.37
CA ASP A 56 -9.09 18.37 0.35
C ASP A 56 -9.36 16.87 0.41
N VAL A 57 -8.33 16.04 0.62
CA VAL A 57 -8.49 14.60 0.79
C VAL A 57 -9.33 14.27 2.02
N ILE A 58 -9.05 14.91 3.17
CA ILE A 58 -9.84 14.72 4.40
C ILE A 58 -11.33 15.03 4.12
N ARG A 59 -11.62 16.24 3.61
CA ARG A 59 -13.01 16.66 3.31
C ARG A 59 -13.69 15.72 2.33
N LEU A 60 -12.98 15.25 1.31
CA LEU A 60 -13.54 14.37 0.30
C LEU A 60 -13.83 12.97 0.87
N THR A 61 -12.97 12.48 1.75
CA THR A 61 -13.16 11.20 2.45
C THR A 61 -14.35 11.27 3.42
N GLU A 62 -14.52 12.36 4.15
CA GLU A 62 -15.69 12.59 5.00
C GLU A 62 -16.99 12.57 4.17
N ASN A 63 -17.04 13.33 3.08
CA ASN A 63 -18.18 13.32 2.16
C ASN A 63 -18.45 11.92 1.58
N PHE A 64 -17.41 11.16 1.32
CA PHE A 64 -17.55 9.81 0.80
C PHE A 64 -18.11 8.87 1.87
N GLN A 65 -17.70 8.99 3.14
CA GLN A 65 -18.28 8.21 4.24
C GLN A 65 -19.79 8.47 4.38
N ASP A 66 -20.20 9.75 4.34
CA ASP A 66 -21.64 10.11 4.38
C ASP A 66 -22.44 9.43 3.26
N MET A 67 -21.87 9.39 2.05
CA MET A 67 -22.51 8.71 0.91
C MET A 67 -22.55 7.19 1.06
N LEU A 68 -21.54 6.58 1.67
CA LEU A 68 -21.51 5.14 1.97
C LEU A 68 -22.60 4.79 2.99
N ASP A 69 -22.77 5.62 4.02
CA ASP A 69 -23.78 5.45 5.07
C ASP A 69 -25.20 5.58 4.49
N ASP A 70 -25.45 6.59 3.67
CA ASP A 70 -26.73 6.79 2.96
C ASP A 70 -27.05 5.61 2.04
N ALA A 71 -26.04 5.08 1.34
CA ALA A 71 -26.14 3.91 0.47
C ALA A 71 -26.17 2.57 1.22
N LYS A 72 -26.03 2.59 2.56
CA LYS A 72 -25.95 1.41 3.45
C LYS A 72 -24.84 0.44 3.04
N ILE A 73 -23.70 0.96 2.60
CA ILE A 73 -22.51 0.19 2.26
C ILE A 73 -21.63 0.10 3.53
N GLN A 74 -21.38 -1.12 4.00
CA GLN A 74 -20.65 -1.38 5.24
C GLN A 74 -19.12 -1.30 5.01
N LEU A 75 -18.63 -0.12 4.64
CA LEU A 75 -17.24 0.21 4.46
C LEU A 75 -16.93 1.47 5.27
N THR A 76 -15.96 1.38 6.17
CA THR A 76 -15.41 2.55 6.86
C THR A 76 -14.19 3.05 6.08
N VAL A 77 -14.12 4.36 5.80
CA VAL A 77 -13.02 4.93 5.04
C VAL A 77 -12.23 5.95 5.86
N PHE A 78 -10.91 5.96 5.64
CA PHE A 78 -9.97 6.88 6.28
C PHE A 78 -9.21 7.67 5.21
N PRO A 79 -8.84 8.93 5.48
CA PRO A 79 -8.00 9.70 4.57
C PRO A 79 -6.55 9.24 4.64
N GLY A 80 -5.88 9.18 3.49
CA GLY A 80 -4.46 8.92 3.33
C GLY A 80 -3.97 9.47 2.00
N GLN A 81 -2.72 9.22 1.65
CA GLN A 81 -2.14 9.58 0.36
C GLN A 81 -1.14 8.52 -0.08
N GLU A 82 -1.08 8.26 -1.39
CA GLU A 82 0.06 7.60 -2.01
C GLU A 82 1.06 8.66 -2.46
N VAL A 83 2.15 8.81 -1.71
CA VAL A 83 3.10 9.90 -1.89
C VAL A 83 4.24 9.48 -2.79
N ARG A 84 4.40 10.14 -3.94
CA ARG A 84 5.53 9.93 -4.83
C ARG A 84 6.79 10.55 -4.24
N ILE A 85 7.87 9.77 -4.20
CA ILE A 85 9.18 10.32 -3.86
C ILE A 85 9.58 11.42 -4.85
N SER A 86 9.80 12.62 -4.35
CA SER A 86 10.17 13.80 -5.14
C SER A 86 11.00 14.79 -4.32
N GLY A 87 11.65 15.74 -4.97
CA GLY A 87 12.37 16.81 -4.29
C GLY A 87 11.46 17.75 -3.49
N ASP A 88 10.16 17.74 -3.75
CA ASP A 88 9.17 18.59 -3.05
C ASP A 88 8.65 17.92 -1.76
N LEU A 89 8.91 16.63 -1.53
CA LEU A 89 8.40 15.90 -0.37
C LEU A 89 8.82 16.52 0.98
N PRO A 90 10.09 16.92 1.21
CA PRO A 90 10.47 17.56 2.47
C PRO A 90 9.67 18.83 2.75
N ARG A 91 9.43 19.65 1.74
CA ARG A 91 8.64 20.87 1.85
C ARG A 91 7.17 20.57 2.16
N ALA A 92 6.58 19.59 1.47
CA ALA A 92 5.18 19.19 1.72
C ALA A 92 4.98 18.67 3.15
N LEU A 93 5.99 17.99 3.73
CA LEU A 93 5.99 17.60 5.14
C LEU A 93 6.10 18.81 6.08
N ASP A 94 6.97 19.76 5.77
CA ASP A 94 7.14 20.99 6.57
C ASP A 94 5.88 21.87 6.53
N ASP A 95 5.15 21.86 5.41
CA ASP A 95 3.89 22.58 5.19
C ASP A 95 2.66 21.83 5.79
N ASP A 96 2.85 20.66 6.44
CA ASP A 96 1.79 19.77 6.97
C ASP A 96 0.76 19.36 5.90
N ASP A 97 1.23 19.07 4.69
CA ASP A 97 0.38 18.74 3.53
C ASP A 97 0.42 17.25 3.14
N ILE A 98 1.00 16.40 3.99
CA ILE A 98 1.07 14.95 3.80
C ILE A 98 0.13 14.25 4.76
N LEU A 99 -0.62 13.25 4.26
CA LEU A 99 -1.40 12.30 5.04
C LEU A 99 -0.65 10.99 5.20
N PHE A 100 -0.76 10.47 6.39
CA PHE A 100 -0.21 9.18 6.79
C PHE A 100 -1.32 8.13 6.86
N LEU A 101 -0.97 6.88 7.12
CA LEU A 101 -1.97 5.82 7.36
C LEU A 101 -2.57 5.90 8.75
N ASP A 102 -1.83 6.45 9.71
CA ASP A 102 -2.17 6.62 11.11
C ASP A 102 -2.26 8.10 11.51
N GLU A 103 -2.90 8.38 12.64
CA GLU A 103 -3.09 9.74 13.16
C GLU A 103 -1.80 10.35 13.72
N ASP A 104 -0.87 9.53 14.20
CA ASP A 104 0.39 9.97 14.81
C ASP A 104 1.48 10.33 13.78
N GLY A 105 1.23 10.04 12.49
CA GLY A 105 2.13 10.38 11.39
C GLY A 105 3.36 9.45 11.26
N GLN A 106 3.22 8.20 11.69
CA GLN A 106 4.31 7.23 11.70
C GLN A 106 4.48 6.54 10.34
N TYR A 107 3.39 6.17 9.65
CA TYR A 107 3.43 5.35 8.44
C TYR A 107 3.00 6.11 7.19
N MET A 108 3.90 6.21 6.20
CA MET A 108 3.66 6.88 4.93
C MET A 108 3.80 5.92 3.76
N LEU A 109 2.78 5.84 2.88
CA LEU A 109 2.93 5.13 1.60
C LEU A 109 3.88 5.91 0.69
N LEU A 110 4.98 5.28 0.29
CA LEU A 110 6.01 5.86 -0.56
C LEU A 110 6.05 5.16 -1.91
N GLU A 111 5.69 5.91 -2.96
CA GLU A 111 5.71 5.44 -4.35
C GLU A 111 6.98 5.86 -5.08
N PHE A 112 7.55 4.96 -5.87
CA PHE A 112 8.62 5.28 -6.82
C PHE A 112 8.08 5.50 -8.24
N PRO A 113 8.80 6.23 -9.12
CA PRO A 113 8.54 6.18 -10.55
C PRO A 113 8.48 4.73 -11.05
N SER A 114 7.57 4.42 -11.99
CA SER A 114 7.31 3.03 -12.42
C SER A 114 8.54 2.31 -12.98
N ASP A 115 9.53 3.05 -13.48
CA ASP A 115 10.71 2.53 -14.18
C ASP A 115 12.04 2.84 -13.50
N ASP A 116 12.02 3.59 -12.39
CA ASP A 116 13.24 4.00 -11.70
C ASP A 116 13.11 4.01 -10.17
N VAL A 117 14.24 4.00 -9.49
CA VAL A 117 14.41 4.34 -8.08
C VAL A 117 15.43 5.47 -8.04
N PRO A 118 15.03 6.71 -7.75
CA PRO A 118 15.89 7.88 -7.81
C PRO A 118 17.15 7.73 -6.96
N ALA A 119 18.28 8.25 -7.45
CA ALA A 119 19.57 8.12 -6.76
C ALA A 119 19.56 8.71 -5.32
N TYR A 120 18.72 9.73 -5.08
CA TYR A 120 18.55 10.38 -3.76
C TYR A 120 17.62 9.61 -2.81
N THR A 121 17.08 8.46 -3.21
CA THR A 121 16.11 7.70 -2.40
C THR A 121 16.64 7.34 -1.03
N ARG A 122 17.91 6.91 -0.93
CA ARG A 122 18.51 6.51 0.35
C ARG A 122 18.62 7.67 1.33
N ASP A 123 18.99 8.84 0.83
CA ASP A 123 19.09 10.06 1.64
C ASP A 123 17.70 10.52 2.07
N MET A 124 16.72 10.48 1.17
CA MET A 124 15.32 10.80 1.49
C MET A 124 14.74 9.86 2.55
N VAL A 125 14.95 8.55 2.42
CA VAL A 125 14.50 7.56 3.42
C VAL A 125 15.16 7.85 4.78
N PHE A 126 16.46 8.15 4.79
CA PHE A 126 17.14 8.54 6.02
C PHE A 126 16.49 9.77 6.67
N ASP A 127 16.20 10.82 5.91
CA ASP A 127 15.57 12.03 6.42
C ASP A 127 14.15 11.76 6.96
N LEU A 128 13.36 10.93 6.28
CA LEU A 128 12.06 10.50 6.76
C LEU A 128 12.15 9.76 8.10
N MET A 129 13.07 8.80 8.21
CA MET A 129 13.30 8.05 9.45
C MET A 129 13.76 8.97 10.60
N GLN A 130 14.58 10.00 10.33
CA GLN A 130 14.98 10.99 11.34
C GLN A 130 13.79 11.84 11.83
N ARG A 131 12.75 12.00 11.03
CA ARG A 131 11.48 12.66 11.39
C ARG A 131 10.52 11.72 12.13
N GLY A 132 10.89 10.46 12.36
CA GLY A 132 10.02 9.43 12.96
C GLY A 132 9.04 8.81 11.96
N ILE A 133 9.19 9.06 10.66
CA ILE A 133 8.32 8.56 9.61
C ILE A 133 8.91 7.26 9.06
N THR A 134 8.14 6.18 9.10
CA THR A 134 8.48 4.89 8.50
C THR A 134 7.84 4.78 7.12
N PRO A 135 8.65 4.82 6.03
CA PRO A 135 8.12 4.66 4.69
C PRO A 135 7.68 3.21 4.44
N ILE A 136 6.49 3.04 3.86
CA ILE A 136 6.02 1.79 3.30
C ILE A 136 6.18 1.89 1.78
N VAL A 137 7.19 1.21 1.23
CA VAL A 137 7.39 1.15 -0.23
C VAL A 137 6.24 0.37 -0.84
N VAL A 138 5.43 1.06 -1.66
CA VAL A 138 4.26 0.46 -2.28
C VAL A 138 4.62 -0.24 -3.59
N HIS A 139 3.99 -1.38 -3.83
CA HIS A 139 4.06 -2.19 -5.06
C HIS A 139 5.45 -2.27 -5.76
N PRO A 140 6.55 -2.54 -5.03
CA PRO A 140 7.89 -2.61 -5.61
C PRO A 140 8.01 -3.73 -6.65
N GLU A 141 7.16 -4.74 -6.61
CA GLU A 141 7.08 -5.82 -7.59
C GLU A 141 6.69 -5.37 -9.00
N ARG A 142 6.17 -4.15 -9.14
CA ARG A 142 5.83 -3.53 -10.44
C ARG A 142 6.88 -2.52 -10.92
N ASN A 143 7.81 -2.13 -10.07
CA ASN A 143 8.88 -1.20 -10.44
C ASN A 143 9.93 -1.90 -11.31
N LYS A 144 10.21 -1.36 -12.51
CA LYS A 144 11.14 -2.00 -13.48
C LYS A 144 12.56 -2.10 -12.92
N LYS A 145 13.04 -1.07 -12.24
CA LYS A 145 14.39 -1.03 -11.69
C LYS A 145 14.56 -2.08 -10.59
N ILE A 146 13.59 -2.23 -9.71
CA ILE A 146 13.58 -3.24 -8.64
C ILE A 146 13.44 -4.65 -9.23
N LEU A 147 12.65 -4.83 -10.30
CA LEU A 147 12.56 -6.11 -11.01
C LEU A 147 13.87 -6.55 -11.67
N GLU A 148 14.71 -5.60 -12.08
CA GLU A 148 16.05 -5.84 -12.65
C GLU A 148 17.10 -6.04 -11.55
N GLU A 149 17.01 -5.27 -10.48
CA GLU A 149 17.96 -5.26 -9.36
C GLU A 149 17.23 -5.31 -8.00
N PRO A 150 16.73 -6.49 -7.58
CA PRO A 150 15.94 -6.61 -6.34
C PRO A 150 16.71 -6.28 -5.05
N THR A 151 18.03 -6.23 -5.10
CA THR A 151 18.90 -5.79 -3.99
C THR A 151 18.66 -4.34 -3.58
N ILE A 152 18.09 -3.52 -4.47
CA ILE A 152 17.67 -2.15 -4.14
C ILE A 152 16.64 -2.17 -3.01
N LEU A 153 15.61 -3.03 -3.14
CA LEU A 153 14.57 -3.14 -2.11
C LEU A 153 15.16 -3.63 -0.78
N GLN A 154 16.10 -4.58 -0.81
CA GLN A 154 16.79 -5.06 0.39
C GLN A 154 17.49 -3.90 1.13
N GLY A 155 18.20 -3.04 0.39
CA GLY A 155 18.86 -1.88 0.97
C GLY A 155 17.90 -0.86 1.59
N LEU A 156 16.67 -0.75 1.11
CA LEU A 156 15.63 0.09 1.70
C LEU A 156 15.05 -0.54 2.98
N ILE A 157 14.84 -1.84 2.97
CA ILE A 157 14.40 -2.58 4.18
C ILE A 157 15.48 -2.53 5.27
N GLU A 158 16.77 -2.62 4.91
CA GLU A 158 17.90 -2.44 5.84
C GLU A 158 17.91 -1.04 6.49
N GLN A 159 17.41 -0.03 5.79
CA GLN A 159 17.21 1.32 6.33
C GLN A 159 15.97 1.48 7.20
N GLY A 160 15.10 0.46 7.29
CA GLY A 160 13.88 0.47 8.09
C GLY A 160 12.58 0.64 7.29
N CYS A 161 12.63 0.71 5.95
CA CYS A 161 11.41 0.72 5.14
C CYS A 161 10.64 -0.58 5.30
N LEU A 162 9.31 -0.47 5.25
CA LEU A 162 8.39 -1.59 5.12
C LEU A 162 7.94 -1.72 3.66
N VAL A 163 7.24 -2.79 3.33
CA VAL A 163 6.86 -3.09 1.94
C VAL A 163 5.41 -3.56 1.87
N GLN A 164 4.65 -2.96 0.98
CA GLN A 164 3.30 -3.39 0.59
C GLN A 164 3.34 -3.96 -0.82
N ILE A 165 2.79 -5.16 -1.03
CA ILE A 165 2.60 -5.79 -2.34
C ILE A 165 1.13 -5.69 -2.74
N THR A 166 0.87 -5.40 -4.02
CA THR A 166 -0.49 -5.40 -4.55
C THR A 166 -1.06 -6.82 -4.61
N ALA A 167 -2.25 -7.03 -4.05
CA ALA A 167 -2.90 -8.34 -4.04
C ALA A 167 -3.05 -8.94 -5.45
N SER A 168 -3.50 -8.15 -6.43
CA SER A 168 -3.64 -8.58 -7.83
C SER A 168 -2.30 -8.88 -8.52
N SER A 169 -1.18 -8.31 -8.06
CA SER A 169 0.16 -8.68 -8.52
C SER A 169 0.50 -10.13 -8.14
N TYR A 170 0.26 -10.49 -6.88
CA TYR A 170 0.47 -11.85 -6.38
C TYR A 170 -0.52 -12.86 -6.99
N MET A 171 -1.71 -12.41 -7.40
CA MET A 171 -2.69 -13.22 -8.15
C MET A 171 -2.34 -13.41 -9.63
N GLY A 172 -1.28 -12.76 -10.15
CA GLY A 172 -0.81 -12.91 -11.53
C GLY A 172 -1.51 -12.01 -12.55
N THR A 173 -2.36 -11.08 -12.12
CA THR A 173 -3.11 -10.17 -13.01
C THR A 173 -2.20 -9.32 -13.90
N PHE A 174 -1.02 -8.96 -13.41
CA PHE A 174 -0.01 -8.19 -14.17
C PHE A 174 1.03 -9.07 -14.89
N GLY A 175 0.80 -10.38 -14.92
CA GLY A 175 1.64 -11.35 -15.63
C GLY A 175 2.65 -12.06 -14.74
N LYS A 176 3.17 -13.16 -15.28
CA LYS A 176 3.94 -14.16 -14.54
C LYS A 176 5.22 -13.60 -13.88
N LYS A 177 5.92 -12.66 -14.53
CA LYS A 177 7.15 -12.07 -13.98
C LYS A 177 6.88 -11.32 -12.67
N ILE A 178 5.77 -10.56 -12.62
CA ILE A 178 5.36 -9.79 -11.43
C ILE A 178 4.85 -10.75 -10.34
N GLU A 179 4.05 -11.74 -10.70
CA GLU A 179 3.60 -12.79 -9.76
C GLU A 179 4.78 -13.52 -9.10
N GLU A 180 5.75 -13.96 -9.90
CA GLU A 180 6.95 -14.65 -9.40
C GLU A 180 7.79 -13.75 -8.49
N MET A 181 7.91 -12.45 -8.80
CA MET A 181 8.64 -11.52 -7.95
C MET A 181 7.89 -11.24 -6.65
N SER A 182 6.56 -11.03 -6.69
CA SER A 182 5.72 -10.94 -5.50
C SER A 182 5.93 -12.15 -4.59
N ARG A 183 5.90 -13.34 -5.16
CA ARG A 183 6.13 -14.59 -4.41
C ARG A 183 7.51 -14.65 -3.78
N LYS A 184 8.57 -14.22 -4.48
CA LYS A 184 9.95 -14.19 -3.95
C LYS A 184 10.09 -13.21 -2.77
N PHE A 185 9.48 -12.01 -2.87
CA PHE A 185 9.47 -11.06 -1.76
C PHE A 185 8.75 -11.62 -0.53
N ILE A 186 7.60 -12.29 -0.73
CA ILE A 186 6.86 -12.96 0.34
C ILE A 186 7.70 -14.09 0.96
N GLU A 187 8.30 -14.96 0.15
CA GLU A 187 9.14 -16.07 0.60
C GLU A 187 10.35 -15.60 1.42
N ALA A 188 10.90 -14.44 1.06
CA ALA A 188 12.00 -13.81 1.78
C ALA A 188 11.57 -13.03 3.03
N GLY A 189 10.27 -12.94 3.34
CA GLY A 189 9.73 -12.16 4.46
C GLY A 189 9.85 -10.65 4.27
N GLN A 190 10.06 -10.19 3.04
CA GLN A 190 10.26 -8.78 2.72
C GLN A 190 8.96 -7.98 2.58
N CYS A 191 7.81 -8.64 2.59
CA CYS A 191 6.50 -8.01 2.47
C CYS A 191 5.81 -7.95 3.83
N ALA A 192 5.30 -6.77 4.21
CA ALA A 192 4.57 -6.56 5.45
C ALA A 192 3.09 -6.92 5.32
N CYS A 193 2.45 -6.55 4.21
CA CYS A 193 1.03 -6.79 3.96
C CYS A 193 0.69 -6.72 2.47
N PHE A 194 -0.53 -7.12 2.13
CA PHE A 194 -1.17 -6.77 0.87
C PHE A 194 -1.97 -5.47 0.99
N ALA A 195 -2.21 -4.83 -0.16
CA ALA A 195 -3.28 -3.88 -0.37
C ALA A 195 -3.88 -4.09 -1.77
N SER A 196 -5.05 -3.52 -2.03
CA SER A 196 -5.72 -3.71 -3.31
C SER A 196 -5.08 -2.90 -4.43
N ASP A 197 -4.71 -1.67 -4.13
CA ASP A 197 -4.36 -0.65 -5.10
C ASP A 197 -5.44 -0.56 -6.21
N ALA A 198 -6.71 -0.65 -5.77
CA ALA A 198 -7.87 -0.76 -6.65
C ALA A 198 -8.17 0.55 -7.36
N HIS A 199 -8.47 0.43 -8.65
CA HIS A 199 -8.87 1.52 -9.54
C HIS A 199 -10.07 1.06 -10.40
N ASP A 200 -10.79 1.98 -11.04
CA ASP A 200 -11.82 1.62 -12.04
C ASP A 200 -11.17 1.25 -13.39
N LEU A 201 -10.27 0.27 -13.35
CA LEU A 201 -9.57 -0.26 -14.52
C LEU A 201 -9.68 -1.78 -14.57
N PRO A 202 -9.78 -2.41 -15.77
CA PRO A 202 -10.05 -3.83 -15.92
C PRO A 202 -9.07 -4.79 -15.21
N LYS A 203 -7.85 -4.33 -14.91
CA LYS A 203 -6.81 -5.13 -14.25
C LYS A 203 -6.47 -4.64 -12.83
N ARG A 204 -7.28 -3.76 -12.27
CA ARG A 204 -7.02 -3.14 -10.97
C ARG A 204 -8.23 -3.24 -10.06
N GLN A 205 -8.92 -4.38 -10.13
CA GLN A 205 -10.04 -4.72 -9.28
C GLN A 205 -9.59 -5.35 -7.96
N TYR A 206 -10.49 -5.39 -6.99
CA TYR A 206 -10.24 -6.07 -5.74
C TYR A 206 -10.02 -7.58 -5.94
N GLN A 207 -8.94 -8.11 -5.37
CA GLN A 207 -8.58 -9.54 -5.29
C GLN A 207 -7.91 -9.84 -3.94
N TYR A 208 -8.26 -9.07 -2.92
CA TYR A 208 -7.55 -9.09 -1.65
C TYR A 208 -7.83 -10.37 -0.86
N SER A 209 -9.11 -10.75 -0.75
CA SER A 209 -9.50 -11.99 -0.05
C SER A 209 -8.97 -13.24 -0.75
N GLU A 210 -8.93 -13.26 -2.08
CA GLU A 210 -8.37 -14.37 -2.85
C GLU A 210 -6.85 -14.47 -2.68
N ALA A 211 -6.15 -13.33 -2.66
CA ALA A 211 -4.72 -13.29 -2.39
C ALA A 211 -4.39 -13.81 -1.00
N LEU A 212 -5.15 -13.45 0.04
CA LEU A 212 -5.00 -13.99 1.39
C LEU A 212 -5.24 -15.52 1.45
N LYS A 213 -6.24 -16.01 0.73
CA LYS A 213 -6.50 -17.46 0.63
C LYS A 213 -5.35 -18.19 -0.06
N LYS A 214 -4.82 -17.63 -1.15
CA LYS A 214 -3.64 -18.17 -1.85
C LYS A 214 -2.42 -18.14 -0.93
N LEU A 215 -2.18 -17.03 -0.22
CA LEU A 215 -1.11 -16.89 0.75
C LEU A 215 -1.18 -17.95 1.86
N SER A 216 -2.37 -18.11 2.45
CA SER A 216 -2.62 -19.13 3.48
C SER A 216 -2.34 -20.55 2.98
N LYS A 217 -2.69 -20.85 1.73
CA LYS A 217 -2.43 -22.15 1.12
C LYS A 217 -0.95 -22.39 0.81
N GLU A 218 -0.22 -21.39 0.36
CA GLU A 218 1.18 -21.51 -0.07
C GLU A 218 2.18 -21.35 1.08
N PHE A 219 1.89 -20.50 2.06
CA PHE A 219 2.82 -20.12 3.12
C PHE A 219 2.30 -20.32 4.55
N GLY A 220 1.06 -20.80 4.70
CA GLY A 220 0.43 -21.03 6.00
C GLY A 220 -0.52 -19.92 6.44
N SER A 221 -1.49 -20.31 7.28
CA SER A 221 -2.53 -19.39 7.79
C SER A 221 -1.97 -18.30 8.71
N GLU A 222 -0.87 -18.57 9.40
CA GLU A 222 -0.21 -17.64 10.30
C GLU A 222 0.32 -16.41 9.54
N LEU A 223 0.98 -16.60 8.39
CA LEU A 223 1.45 -15.49 7.56
C LEU A 223 0.28 -14.68 6.99
N ALA A 224 -0.80 -15.34 6.54
CA ALA A 224 -1.97 -14.65 6.05
C ALA A 224 -2.67 -13.83 7.15
N GLN A 225 -2.67 -14.33 8.41
CA GLN A 225 -3.16 -13.57 9.56
C GLN A 225 -2.24 -12.40 9.88
N GLN A 226 -0.92 -12.61 9.88
CA GLN A 226 0.07 -11.54 10.12
C GLN A 226 -0.08 -10.38 9.14
N TYR A 227 -0.35 -10.65 7.84
CA TYR A 227 -0.57 -9.59 6.85
C TYR A 227 -1.80 -8.73 7.17
N GLN A 228 -2.88 -9.36 7.66
CA GLN A 228 -4.08 -8.66 8.10
C GLN A 228 -3.83 -7.87 9.40
N ASP A 229 -3.06 -8.44 10.33
CA ASP A 229 -2.70 -7.78 11.59
C ASP A 229 -1.79 -6.57 11.33
N ASN A 230 -0.82 -6.71 10.43
CA ASN A 230 0.06 -5.60 10.02
C ASN A 230 -0.73 -4.47 9.33
N ALA A 231 -1.69 -4.79 8.44
CA ALA A 231 -2.53 -3.78 7.82
C ALA A 231 -3.34 -2.97 8.84
N ARG A 232 -3.87 -3.63 9.89
CA ARG A 232 -4.52 -2.94 11.01
C ARG A 232 -3.54 -2.13 11.84
N ALA A 233 -2.37 -2.70 12.12
CA ALA A 233 -1.32 -2.05 12.89
C ALA A 233 -0.87 -0.73 12.24
N PHE A 234 -0.77 -0.69 10.91
CA PHE A 234 -0.44 0.55 10.19
C PHE A 234 -1.46 1.66 10.40
N VAL A 235 -2.75 1.34 10.38
CA VAL A 235 -3.81 2.34 10.59
C VAL A 235 -3.91 2.77 12.06
N ASN A 236 -3.53 1.89 12.98
CA ASN A 236 -3.53 2.20 14.41
C ASN A 236 -2.25 2.90 14.92
N GLY A 237 -1.20 3.00 14.09
CA GLY A 237 0.12 3.46 14.55
C GLY A 237 0.88 2.43 15.42
N ASP A 238 0.47 1.15 15.39
CA ASP A 238 1.14 0.09 16.13
C ASP A 238 2.46 -0.32 15.43
N ASN A 239 3.45 -0.77 16.21
CA ASN A 239 4.75 -1.14 15.67
C ASN A 239 4.70 -2.41 14.82
N VAL A 240 5.21 -2.32 13.59
CA VAL A 240 5.34 -3.44 12.64
C VAL A 240 6.82 -3.68 12.34
N GLN A 241 7.23 -4.94 12.42
CA GLN A 241 8.60 -5.37 12.08
C GLN A 241 8.58 -6.53 11.07
N LEU A 242 9.55 -6.53 10.17
CA LEU A 242 9.76 -7.63 9.22
C LEU A 242 10.82 -8.61 9.76
N ASP A 243 10.47 -9.90 9.71
CA ASP A 243 11.45 -11.00 9.81
C ASP A 243 11.84 -11.41 8.40
N TRP A 244 12.85 -10.78 7.84
CA TRP A 244 13.21 -10.90 6.44
C TRP A 244 14.64 -11.41 6.22
N GLN A 245 14.91 -11.84 5.00
CA GLN A 245 16.23 -12.26 4.55
C GLN A 245 16.49 -11.83 3.10
N PRO A 246 17.76 -11.75 2.66
CA PRO A 246 18.11 -11.50 1.27
C PRO A 246 17.50 -12.55 0.33
N LEU A 247 17.10 -12.14 -0.87
CA LEU A 247 16.59 -13.07 -1.88
C LEU A 247 17.61 -14.18 -2.18
N GLY A 248 17.09 -15.40 -2.37
CA GLY A 248 17.92 -16.59 -2.67
C GLY A 248 18.49 -17.31 -1.45
N LYS A 249 18.32 -16.79 -0.23
CA LYS A 249 18.58 -17.55 1.00
C LYS A 249 17.29 -18.25 1.42
N LYS A 250 17.32 -19.59 1.56
CA LYS A 250 16.16 -20.35 2.10
C LYS A 250 16.03 -20.07 3.60
N LYS A 251 14.85 -19.67 4.07
CA LYS A 251 14.52 -19.67 5.50
C LYS A 251 14.80 -21.08 6.06
N LYS A 252 15.69 -21.20 7.04
CA LYS A 252 15.79 -22.40 7.86
C LYS A 252 14.61 -22.38 8.81
N PHE A 253 13.53 -23.10 8.47
CA PHE A 253 12.50 -23.41 9.45
C PHE A 253 13.13 -24.27 10.54
N TRP A 254 13.33 -23.71 11.70
CA TRP A 254 13.60 -24.48 12.91
C TRP A 254 12.23 -25.03 13.34
N LEU A 255 12.01 -26.30 13.05
CA LEU A 255 10.96 -27.10 13.70
C LEU A 255 11.39 -27.30 15.15
N PHE A 256 10.72 -26.66 16.07
CA PHE A 256 10.76 -26.98 17.49
C PHE A 256 9.61 -27.93 17.82
#